data_958105c0b754e2b8b27608a8289e101a
#
_entry.id   958105c0b754e2b8b27608a8289e101a
#
_cell.length_a   1.000
_cell.length_b   1.000
_cell.length_c   1.000
_cell.angle_alpha   90.00
_cell.angle_beta   90.00
_cell.angle_gamma   90.00
#
_symmetry.space_group_name_H-M   'P 1'
#
loop_
_entity.id
_entity.type
_entity.pdbx_description
1 polymer ?
#
loop_
_entity_poly.entity_id
_entity_poly.type
_entity_poly.pdbx_seq_one_letter_code
_entity_poly.pdbx_strand_id
1 'polypeptide(L)'
;MKEAGSLLVELLENQKVDRVYCVPGESYLSVMNGLQETSIETILCKHEGAASIMAEADGKLTGRPGIAFVTRGPGATNAASGIHIAQQDSTPMILFVGQIGKEMYGRDAFQEVDYEQFYGGMAKLVVEVQQADRLPEIVSRAYYTAMSGRPGPVVIALPENMLTEKTNKKATSYINQVSSAPSTKNLAQFIEEIKDAENPLLILGGSIWSEEAEKDLASISEMLGLSILTSHRRQSLFNNLHKNYGGDLGLGVNPKLINRINESDYIVSVSYTHLRA
;
A
#
# COMPACT_ATOMS: atom_id res chain seq x y z
N MET A 1 30.60 12.35 1.66
CA MET A 1 30.05 11.23 2.45
C MET A 1 28.95 11.78 3.34
N LYS A 2 27.80 11.14 3.36
CA LYS A 2 26.66 11.49 4.22
C LYS A 2 26.27 10.29 5.11
N GLU A 3 25.52 10.52 6.16
CA GLU A 3 24.96 9.42 6.97
C GLU A 3 23.90 8.67 6.20
N ALA A 4 23.74 7.39 6.52
CA ALA A 4 22.74 6.55 5.90
C ALA A 4 21.31 7.06 6.20
N GLY A 5 21.06 7.62 7.39
CA GLY A 5 19.78 8.25 7.70
C GLY A 5 19.46 9.44 6.78
N SER A 6 20.43 10.31 6.51
CA SER A 6 20.25 11.41 5.54
C SER A 6 20.06 10.91 4.11
N LEU A 7 20.78 9.83 3.70
CA LEU A 7 20.55 9.19 2.41
C LEU A 7 19.12 8.62 2.29
N LEU A 8 18.61 8.01 3.36
CA LEU A 8 17.23 7.51 3.36
C LEU A 8 16.21 8.63 3.12
N VAL A 9 16.39 9.77 3.78
CA VAL A 9 15.50 10.92 3.59
C VAL A 9 15.58 11.46 2.16
N GLU A 10 16.78 11.59 1.58
CA GLU A 10 16.95 11.98 0.16
C GLU A 10 16.28 10.99 -0.80
N LEU A 11 16.30 9.68 -0.47
CA LEU A 11 15.55 8.68 -1.24
C LEU A 11 14.04 8.92 -1.18
N LEU A 12 13.50 9.28 -0.01
CA LEU A 12 12.08 9.61 0.14
C LEU A 12 11.70 10.88 -0.64
N GLU A 13 12.53 11.93 -0.62
CA GLU A 13 12.31 13.14 -1.42
C GLU A 13 12.26 12.82 -2.93
N ASN A 14 13.19 11.98 -3.41
CA ASN A 14 13.21 11.54 -4.80
C ASN A 14 11.97 10.72 -5.17
N GLN A 15 11.35 10.05 -4.22
CA GLN A 15 10.06 9.37 -4.41
C GLN A 15 8.86 10.31 -4.25
N LYS A 16 9.09 11.62 -4.10
CA LYS A 16 8.05 12.65 -3.95
C LYS A 16 7.18 12.44 -2.70
N VAL A 17 7.79 11.94 -1.63
CA VAL A 17 7.13 11.85 -0.34
C VAL A 17 6.94 13.27 0.19
N ASP A 18 5.71 13.65 0.46
CA ASP A 18 5.36 14.98 0.99
C ASP A 18 5.11 14.94 2.51
N ARG A 19 4.85 13.75 3.07
CA ARG A 19 4.64 13.57 4.51
C ARG A 19 5.03 12.18 4.99
N VAL A 20 5.38 12.08 6.27
CA VAL A 20 5.62 10.84 6.99
C VAL A 20 4.89 10.85 8.33
N TYR A 21 4.45 9.69 8.78
CA TYR A 21 3.76 9.50 10.06
C TYR A 21 4.69 8.80 11.03
N CYS A 22 4.90 9.32 12.23
CA CYS A 22 5.84 8.69 13.15
C CYS A 22 5.47 8.85 14.62
N VAL A 23 5.95 7.92 15.44
CA VAL A 23 6.16 8.12 16.87
C VAL A 23 7.68 8.22 17.07
N PRO A 24 8.21 9.36 17.52
CA PRO A 24 9.64 9.56 17.68
C PRO A 24 10.29 8.47 18.52
N GLY A 25 11.46 7.99 18.08
CA GLY A 25 12.21 6.95 18.79
C GLY A 25 13.71 7.06 18.57
N GLU A 26 14.48 6.65 19.58
CA GLU A 26 15.94 6.74 19.53
C GLU A 26 16.59 5.90 18.43
N SER A 27 15.98 4.78 18.06
CA SER A 27 16.54 3.84 17.09
C SER A 27 16.64 4.36 15.66
N TYR A 28 16.09 5.55 15.36
CA TYR A 28 16.19 6.17 14.04
C TYR A 28 16.41 7.70 14.08
N LEU A 29 17.14 8.18 15.11
CA LEU A 29 17.44 9.61 15.27
C LEU A 29 18.15 10.21 14.05
N SER A 30 19.05 9.49 13.39
CA SER A 30 19.72 9.98 12.17
C SER A 30 18.73 10.27 11.04
N VAL A 31 17.63 9.50 10.93
CA VAL A 31 16.54 9.79 9.98
C VAL A 31 15.76 11.03 10.42
N MET A 32 15.44 11.15 11.70
CA MET A 32 14.72 12.33 12.21
C MET A 32 15.51 13.63 11.98
N ASN A 33 16.83 13.59 12.20
CA ASN A 33 17.70 14.73 11.88
C ASN A 33 17.65 15.09 10.39
N GLY A 34 17.69 14.08 9.52
CA GLY A 34 17.56 14.30 8.06
C GLY A 34 16.21 14.92 7.68
N LEU A 35 15.11 14.46 8.28
CA LEU A 35 13.77 15.00 8.00
C LEU A 35 13.62 16.49 8.37
N GLN A 36 14.33 16.97 9.40
CA GLN A 36 14.29 18.39 9.79
C GLN A 36 14.88 19.32 8.72
N GLU A 37 15.71 18.80 7.84
CA GLU A 37 16.40 19.58 6.78
C GLU A 37 15.62 19.56 5.46
N THR A 38 14.43 18.97 5.42
CA THR A 38 13.62 18.78 4.20
C THR A 38 12.23 19.42 4.30
N SER A 39 11.52 19.44 3.17
CA SER A 39 10.12 19.88 3.11
C SER A 39 9.12 18.76 3.44
N ILE A 40 9.59 17.56 3.77
CA ILE A 40 8.71 16.44 4.14
C ILE A 40 8.04 16.75 5.48
N GLU A 41 6.72 16.85 5.47
CA GLU A 41 5.94 17.08 6.68
C GLU A 41 6.04 15.87 7.61
N THR A 42 6.52 16.08 8.83
CA THR A 42 6.63 15.01 9.84
C THR A 42 5.44 15.08 10.80
N ILE A 43 4.49 14.17 10.63
CA ILE A 43 3.28 14.10 11.46
C ILE A 43 3.55 13.22 12.67
N LEU A 44 3.64 13.87 13.84
CA LEU A 44 3.89 13.20 15.10
C LEU A 44 2.61 12.58 15.66
N CYS A 45 2.63 11.27 15.86
CA CYS A 45 1.53 10.51 16.44
C CYS A 45 1.82 10.16 17.91
N LYS A 46 0.76 9.91 18.66
CA LYS A 46 0.87 9.50 20.07
C LYS A 46 0.89 7.99 20.26
N HIS A 47 0.69 7.24 19.18
CA HIS A 47 0.65 5.77 19.18
C HIS A 47 1.01 5.25 17.79
N GLU A 48 1.82 4.21 17.72
CA GLU A 48 2.37 3.68 16.45
C GLU A 48 1.28 3.01 15.59
N GLY A 49 0.26 2.44 16.21
CA GLY A 49 -0.93 1.99 15.50
C GLY A 49 -1.62 3.12 14.75
N ALA A 50 -1.70 4.31 15.35
CA ALA A 50 -2.23 5.48 14.67
C ALA A 50 -1.33 5.91 13.51
N ALA A 51 0.00 5.97 13.71
CA ALA A 51 0.95 6.31 12.66
C ALA A 51 0.84 5.36 11.46
N SER A 52 0.79 4.06 11.71
CA SER A 52 0.69 3.05 10.65
C SER A 52 -0.66 3.07 9.93
N ILE A 53 -1.79 3.29 10.64
CA ILE A 53 -3.12 3.41 10.03
C ILE A 53 -3.24 4.72 9.22
N MET A 54 -2.66 5.83 9.69
CA MET A 54 -2.64 7.08 8.92
C MET A 54 -1.81 6.94 7.65
N ALA A 55 -0.66 6.25 7.69
CA ALA A 55 0.12 5.94 6.51
C ALA A 55 -0.65 5.01 5.54
N GLU A 56 -1.39 4.04 6.05
CA GLU A 56 -2.27 3.20 5.23
C GLU A 56 -3.33 4.06 4.52
N ALA A 57 -4.03 4.93 5.26
CA ALA A 57 -5.04 5.81 4.70
C ALA A 57 -4.47 6.74 3.62
N ASP A 58 -3.28 7.30 3.84
CA ASP A 58 -2.57 8.12 2.85
C ASP A 58 -2.23 7.32 1.59
N GLY A 59 -1.71 6.10 1.74
CA GLY A 59 -1.44 5.21 0.62
C GLY A 59 -2.69 4.85 -0.17
N LYS A 60 -3.81 4.63 0.51
CA LYS A 60 -5.11 4.33 -0.09
C LYS A 60 -5.69 5.50 -0.88
N LEU A 61 -5.52 6.71 -0.39
CA LEU A 61 -6.04 7.92 -1.02
C LEU A 61 -5.17 8.41 -2.19
N THR A 62 -3.85 8.25 -2.08
CA THR A 62 -2.90 8.81 -3.05
C THR A 62 -2.43 7.81 -4.10
N GLY A 63 -2.58 6.52 -3.84
CA GLY A 63 -2.02 5.46 -4.69
C GLY A 63 -0.50 5.33 -4.62
N ARG A 64 0.18 6.15 -3.81
CA ARG A 64 1.61 6.09 -3.52
C ARG A 64 1.81 5.38 -2.18
N PRO A 65 2.98 4.75 -1.93
CA PRO A 65 3.21 4.16 -0.62
C PRO A 65 3.14 5.20 0.49
N GLY A 66 2.19 5.03 1.42
CA GLY A 66 2.18 5.81 2.65
C GLY A 66 3.34 5.42 3.56
N ILE A 67 3.99 6.38 4.19
CA ILE A 67 5.26 6.19 4.91
C ILE A 67 5.06 6.35 6.41
N ALA A 68 5.42 5.32 7.17
CA ALA A 68 5.47 5.40 8.63
C ALA A 68 6.85 5.04 9.19
N PHE A 69 7.22 5.69 10.29
CA PHE A 69 8.43 5.39 11.07
C PHE A 69 8.06 5.08 12.51
N VAL A 70 8.59 3.97 13.02
CA VAL A 70 8.40 3.54 14.40
C VAL A 70 9.70 3.01 15.01
N THR A 71 9.80 3.07 16.33
CA THR A 71 10.95 2.50 17.02
C THR A 71 10.88 0.97 17.07
N ARG A 72 12.00 0.34 17.45
CA ARG A 72 12.11 -1.12 17.64
C ARG A 72 11.19 -1.65 18.73
N GLY A 73 10.99 -2.97 18.74
CA GLY A 73 10.26 -3.69 19.78
C GLY A 73 8.81 -3.24 19.90
N PRO A 74 8.39 -2.61 21.01
CA PRO A 74 7.01 -2.20 21.24
C PRO A 74 6.44 -1.28 20.16
N GLY A 75 7.25 -0.37 19.62
CA GLY A 75 6.82 0.51 18.53
C GLY A 75 6.45 -0.28 17.27
N ALA A 76 7.28 -1.23 16.90
CA ALA A 76 7.01 -2.12 15.77
C ALA A 76 5.74 -2.96 15.99
N THR A 77 5.63 -3.60 17.16
CA THR A 77 4.46 -4.46 17.45
C THR A 77 3.15 -3.67 17.48
N ASN A 78 3.16 -2.45 18.01
CA ASN A 78 1.98 -1.55 17.97
C ASN A 78 1.58 -1.16 16.54
N ALA A 79 2.54 -1.03 15.61
CA ALA A 79 2.29 -0.67 14.21
C ALA A 79 1.67 -1.80 13.37
N ALA A 80 1.65 -3.04 13.86
CA ALA A 80 1.21 -4.22 13.11
C ALA A 80 -0.24 -4.11 12.60
N SER A 81 -1.11 -3.40 13.31
CA SER A 81 -2.50 -3.19 12.90
C SER A 81 -2.62 -2.50 11.55
N GLY A 82 -1.83 -1.44 11.30
CA GLY A 82 -1.83 -0.75 10.01
C GLY A 82 -1.28 -1.60 8.88
N ILE A 83 -0.23 -2.41 9.15
CA ILE A 83 0.31 -3.37 8.18
C ILE A 83 -0.74 -4.41 7.79
N HIS A 84 -1.47 -4.97 8.78
CA HIS A 84 -2.53 -5.92 8.50
C HIS A 84 -3.66 -5.30 7.66
N ILE A 85 -4.08 -4.07 7.99
CA ILE A 85 -5.11 -3.35 7.22
C ILE A 85 -4.61 -3.10 5.79
N ALA A 86 -3.38 -2.62 5.62
CA ALA A 86 -2.80 -2.38 4.29
C ALA A 86 -2.73 -3.65 3.43
N GLN A 87 -2.40 -4.80 4.04
CA GLN A 87 -2.43 -6.09 3.36
C GLN A 87 -3.85 -6.46 2.89
N GLN A 88 -4.83 -6.36 3.78
CA GLN A 88 -6.21 -6.71 3.48
C GLN A 88 -6.81 -5.79 2.42
N ASP A 89 -6.52 -4.50 2.50
CA ASP A 89 -7.04 -3.49 1.58
C ASP A 89 -6.24 -3.34 0.29
N SER A 90 -5.14 -4.08 0.14
CA SER A 90 -4.25 -3.94 -1.02
C SER A 90 -3.72 -2.50 -1.16
N THR A 91 -3.35 -1.89 -0.04
CA THR A 91 -2.87 -0.52 0.02
C THR A 91 -1.34 -0.49 -0.02
N PRO A 92 -0.70 0.28 -0.91
CA PRO A 92 0.75 0.44 -0.90
C PRO A 92 1.18 1.21 0.36
N MET A 93 2.13 0.65 1.11
CA MET A 93 2.65 1.25 2.34
C MET A 93 4.08 0.79 2.58
N ILE A 94 4.91 1.64 3.17
CA ILE A 94 6.24 1.28 3.66
C ILE A 94 6.34 1.68 5.13
N LEU A 95 6.54 0.68 5.98
CA LEU A 95 6.86 0.87 7.39
C LEU A 95 8.36 0.73 7.61
N PHE A 96 8.99 1.80 8.04
CA PHE A 96 10.37 1.79 8.52
C PHE A 96 10.38 1.55 10.02
N VAL A 97 11.09 0.51 10.43
CA VAL A 97 11.19 0.10 11.83
C VAL A 97 12.63 0.23 12.29
N GLY A 98 12.86 0.94 13.37
CA GLY A 98 14.16 0.91 14.01
C GLY A 98 14.50 -0.51 14.50
N GLN A 99 15.80 -0.82 14.55
CA GLN A 99 16.29 -2.09 15.04
C GLN A 99 17.52 -1.89 15.94
N ILE A 100 17.82 -2.88 16.78
CA ILE A 100 19.04 -2.89 17.60
C ILE A 100 20.30 -2.83 16.74
N GLY A 101 21.42 -2.47 17.33
CA GLY A 101 22.72 -2.52 16.63
C GLY A 101 23.06 -3.92 16.16
N LYS A 102 23.63 -4.03 14.96
CA LYS A 102 23.89 -5.31 14.26
C LYS A 102 24.70 -6.32 15.09
N GLU A 103 25.63 -5.85 15.90
CA GLU A 103 26.47 -6.67 16.76
C GLU A 103 25.75 -7.28 17.95
N MET A 104 24.54 -6.79 18.24
CA MET A 104 23.71 -7.29 19.35
C MET A 104 22.74 -8.39 18.94
N TYR A 105 22.63 -8.67 17.64
CA TYR A 105 21.68 -9.62 17.09
C TYR A 105 21.85 -11.03 17.65
N GLY A 106 20.74 -11.68 17.98
CA GLY A 106 20.70 -13.05 18.52
C GLY A 106 21.19 -13.18 19.95
N ARG A 107 21.25 -12.07 20.70
CA ARG A 107 21.69 -12.03 22.10
C ARG A 107 20.56 -11.69 23.08
N ASP A 108 19.33 -11.74 22.64
CA ASP A 108 18.16 -11.31 23.42
C ASP A 108 18.32 -9.87 23.94
N ALA A 109 18.78 -9.00 23.04
CA ALA A 109 19.01 -7.59 23.34
C ALA A 109 17.68 -6.89 23.65
N PHE A 110 17.74 -5.82 24.45
CA PHE A 110 16.53 -5.05 24.80
C PHE A 110 15.78 -4.56 23.56
N GLN A 111 14.52 -4.96 23.44
CA GLN A 111 13.63 -4.67 22.31
C GLN A 111 14.04 -5.33 20.97
N GLU A 112 14.85 -6.34 20.98
CA GLU A 112 15.13 -7.17 19.81
C GLU A 112 13.85 -7.88 19.34
N VAL A 113 13.55 -7.82 18.03
CA VAL A 113 12.46 -8.57 17.40
C VAL A 113 12.93 -9.06 16.03
N ASP A 114 12.68 -10.33 15.74
CA ASP A 114 12.80 -10.85 14.39
C ASP A 114 11.61 -10.38 13.55
N TYR A 115 11.82 -9.31 12.76
CA TYR A 115 10.76 -8.70 11.97
C TYR A 115 10.37 -9.54 10.76
N GLU A 116 11.25 -10.37 10.23
CA GLU A 116 10.90 -11.28 9.14
C GLU A 116 9.89 -12.31 9.62
N GLN A 117 10.11 -12.88 10.80
CA GLN A 117 9.17 -13.81 11.42
C GLN A 117 7.87 -13.08 11.84
N PHE A 118 7.98 -11.89 12.42
CA PHE A 118 6.81 -11.15 12.94
C PHE A 118 5.89 -10.64 11.85
N TYR A 119 6.42 -10.04 10.78
CA TYR A 119 5.64 -9.42 9.72
C TYR A 119 5.50 -10.27 8.46
N GLY A 120 6.24 -11.37 8.31
CA GLY A 120 6.34 -12.15 7.08
C GLY A 120 5.00 -12.68 6.55
N GLY A 121 4.03 -12.92 7.44
CA GLY A 121 2.67 -13.32 7.06
C GLY A 121 1.74 -12.15 6.67
N MET A 122 2.16 -10.90 6.90
CA MET A 122 1.33 -9.70 6.72
C MET A 122 1.89 -8.71 5.70
N ALA A 123 3.16 -8.81 5.34
CA ALA A 123 3.80 -7.88 4.42
C ALA A 123 4.25 -8.60 3.13
N LYS A 124 4.28 -7.86 2.02
CA LYS A 124 4.77 -8.37 0.72
C LYS A 124 6.28 -8.59 0.72
N LEU A 125 6.98 -7.82 1.53
CA LEU A 125 8.43 -7.89 1.72
C LEU A 125 8.74 -7.40 3.13
N VAL A 126 9.55 -8.17 3.83
CA VAL A 126 10.22 -7.73 5.06
C VAL A 126 11.71 -7.82 4.81
N VAL A 127 12.44 -6.77 5.09
CA VAL A 127 13.90 -6.74 4.85
C VAL A 127 14.59 -5.90 5.90
N GLU A 128 15.77 -6.36 6.35
CA GLU A 128 16.64 -5.59 7.21
C GLU A 128 17.83 -5.05 6.44
N VAL A 129 18.17 -3.77 6.64
CA VAL A 129 19.27 -3.10 5.95
C VAL A 129 20.56 -3.27 6.72
N GLN A 130 21.38 -4.24 6.37
CA GLN A 130 22.64 -4.53 7.05
C GLN A 130 23.79 -3.58 6.71
N GLN A 131 23.72 -2.87 5.59
CA GLN A 131 24.78 -2.02 5.06
C GLN A 131 24.18 -0.73 4.47
N ALA A 132 24.75 0.42 4.84
CA ALA A 132 24.31 1.72 4.33
C ALA A 132 24.35 1.82 2.78
N ASP A 133 25.35 1.19 2.16
CA ASP A 133 25.51 1.20 0.69
C ASP A 133 24.39 0.45 -0.05
N ARG A 134 23.61 -0.38 0.63
CA ARG A 134 22.45 -1.08 0.05
C ARG A 134 21.11 -0.34 0.20
N LEU A 135 21.07 0.76 0.94
CA LEU A 135 19.82 1.54 1.11
C LEU A 135 19.15 1.90 -0.23
N PRO A 136 19.86 2.43 -1.25
CA PRO A 136 19.20 2.80 -2.51
C PRO A 136 18.56 1.61 -3.23
N GLU A 137 19.21 0.46 -3.21
CA GLU A 137 18.68 -0.79 -3.79
C GLU A 137 17.43 -1.25 -3.04
N ILE A 138 17.51 -1.31 -1.70
CA ILE A 138 16.44 -1.86 -0.86
C ILE A 138 15.20 -0.95 -0.89
N VAL A 139 15.39 0.37 -0.80
CA VAL A 139 14.28 1.33 -0.88
C VAL A 139 13.62 1.28 -2.26
N SER A 140 14.41 1.22 -3.33
CA SER A 140 13.87 1.08 -4.69
C SER A 140 13.04 -0.20 -4.84
N ARG A 141 13.56 -1.33 -4.34
CA ARG A 141 12.84 -2.61 -4.31
C ARG A 141 11.56 -2.53 -3.49
N ALA A 142 11.60 -1.82 -2.36
CA ALA A 142 10.43 -1.63 -1.49
C ALA A 142 9.30 -0.88 -2.21
N TYR A 143 9.62 0.25 -2.85
CA TYR A 143 8.63 1.01 -3.64
C TYR A 143 8.05 0.18 -4.77
N TYR A 144 8.91 -0.47 -5.57
CA TYR A 144 8.45 -1.36 -6.63
C TYR A 144 7.54 -2.46 -6.10
N THR A 145 7.93 -3.14 -4.99
CA THR A 145 7.16 -4.24 -4.41
C THR A 145 5.82 -3.76 -3.83
N ALA A 146 5.81 -2.61 -3.15
CA ALA A 146 4.59 -2.05 -2.57
C ALA A 146 3.52 -1.75 -3.63
N MET A 147 3.93 -1.28 -4.82
CA MET A 147 3.03 -0.81 -5.88
C MET A 147 2.75 -1.85 -6.98
N SER A 148 3.56 -2.93 -7.12
CA SER A 148 3.42 -3.87 -8.22
C SER A 148 2.39 -4.96 -7.97
N GLY A 149 1.73 -5.43 -9.03
CA GLY A 149 0.71 -6.47 -8.96
C GLY A 149 -0.42 -6.06 -8.01
N ARG A 150 -0.75 -6.91 -7.03
CA ARG A 150 -1.62 -6.50 -5.92
C ARG A 150 -0.81 -5.60 -4.99
N PRO A 151 -1.11 -4.30 -4.85
CA PRO A 151 -0.41 -3.43 -3.92
C PRO A 151 -0.50 -3.94 -2.48
N GLY A 152 0.45 -3.52 -1.65
CA GLY A 152 0.43 -3.95 -0.25
C GLY A 152 1.66 -3.45 0.53
N PRO A 153 1.71 -3.73 1.83
CA PRO A 153 2.72 -3.18 2.72
C PRO A 153 4.07 -3.85 2.55
N VAL A 154 5.11 -3.06 2.79
CA VAL A 154 6.51 -3.48 2.91
C VAL A 154 7.03 -3.00 4.26
N VAL A 155 7.86 -3.80 4.91
CA VAL A 155 8.54 -3.45 6.17
C VAL A 155 10.04 -3.44 5.96
N ILE A 156 10.69 -2.35 6.38
CA ILE A 156 12.15 -2.18 6.31
C ILE A 156 12.68 -1.95 7.71
N ALA A 157 13.45 -2.90 8.22
CA ALA A 157 14.14 -2.77 9.50
C ALA A 157 15.48 -2.05 9.32
N LEU A 158 15.76 -1.11 10.21
CA LEU A 158 16.89 -0.18 10.17
C LEU A 158 17.71 -0.30 11.45
N PRO A 159 18.79 -1.10 11.45
CA PRO A 159 19.72 -1.13 12.59
C PRO A 159 20.26 0.28 12.90
N GLU A 160 20.22 0.67 14.17
CA GLU A 160 20.56 2.04 14.60
C GLU A 160 21.99 2.44 14.24
N ASN A 161 22.93 1.52 14.35
CA ASN A 161 24.34 1.77 13.99
C ASN A 161 24.56 1.80 12.47
N MET A 162 23.73 1.11 11.67
CA MET A 162 23.76 1.23 10.21
C MET A 162 23.34 2.64 9.78
N LEU A 163 22.36 3.25 10.44
CA LEU A 163 21.86 4.58 10.10
C LEU A 163 22.91 5.69 10.27
N THR A 164 23.90 5.50 11.12
CA THR A 164 25.01 6.44 11.32
C THR A 164 26.25 6.14 10.45
N GLU A 165 26.24 5.01 9.72
CA GLU A 165 27.32 4.71 8.76
C GLU A 165 27.41 5.80 7.68
N LYS A 166 28.63 6.10 7.26
CA LYS A 166 28.91 7.05 6.18
C LYS A 166 28.94 6.34 4.82
N THR A 167 28.24 6.88 3.85
CA THR A 167 28.18 6.33 2.50
C THR A 167 28.42 7.41 1.44
N ASN A 168 28.93 7.01 0.27
CA ASN A 168 29.04 7.82 -0.94
C ASN A 168 27.94 7.51 -1.96
N LYS A 169 27.01 6.61 -1.62
CA LYS A 169 25.91 6.28 -2.52
C LYS A 169 25.02 7.49 -2.75
N LYS A 170 24.44 7.53 -3.94
CA LYS A 170 23.44 8.54 -4.31
C LYS A 170 22.05 7.97 -4.20
N ALA A 171 21.09 8.80 -3.88
CA ALA A 171 19.68 8.42 -3.94
C ALA A 171 19.30 8.07 -5.39
N THR A 172 18.46 7.04 -5.51
CA THR A 172 17.90 6.61 -6.80
C THR A 172 16.82 7.57 -7.28
N SER A 173 16.56 7.57 -8.58
CA SER A 173 15.46 8.34 -9.17
C SER A 173 14.09 7.80 -8.77
N TYR A 174 13.05 8.55 -9.11
CA TYR A 174 11.66 8.17 -8.91
C TYR A 174 11.33 6.80 -9.53
N ILE A 175 10.63 5.96 -8.79
CA ILE A 175 10.16 4.64 -9.22
C ILE A 175 8.75 4.78 -9.81
N ASN A 176 8.62 4.59 -11.11
CA ASN A 176 7.31 4.58 -11.75
C ASN A 176 6.56 3.27 -11.45
N GLN A 177 5.26 3.39 -11.22
CA GLN A 177 4.40 2.22 -11.13
C GLN A 177 4.34 1.49 -12.47
N VAL A 178 4.46 0.17 -12.43
CA VAL A 178 4.27 -0.67 -13.62
C VAL A 178 2.78 -0.93 -13.77
N SER A 179 2.21 -0.49 -14.90
CA SER A 179 0.84 -0.82 -15.26
C SER A 179 0.82 -2.00 -16.23
N SER A 180 -0.10 -2.93 -16.00
CA SER A 180 -0.37 -4.04 -16.92
C SER A 180 -1.57 -3.68 -17.80
N ALA A 181 -1.51 -4.05 -19.07
CA ALA A 181 -2.63 -3.92 -19.99
C ALA A 181 -3.04 -5.32 -20.51
N PRO A 182 -4.33 -5.59 -20.76
CA PRO A 182 -4.76 -6.81 -21.41
C PRO A 182 -4.25 -6.86 -22.85
N SER A 183 -4.07 -8.08 -23.39
CA SER A 183 -3.77 -8.21 -24.81
C SER A 183 -4.98 -7.76 -25.66
N THR A 184 -4.73 -7.26 -26.85
CA THR A 184 -5.79 -6.85 -27.79
C THR A 184 -6.77 -7.99 -28.06
N LYS A 185 -6.27 -9.25 -28.15
CA LYS A 185 -7.10 -10.43 -28.34
C LYS A 185 -8.06 -10.66 -27.16
N ASN A 186 -7.55 -10.60 -25.93
CA ASN A 186 -8.38 -10.79 -24.74
C ASN A 186 -9.42 -9.67 -24.58
N LEU A 187 -9.03 -8.45 -24.93
CA LEU A 187 -9.96 -7.31 -24.90
C LEU A 187 -11.09 -7.47 -25.92
N ALA A 188 -10.77 -7.88 -27.15
CA ALA A 188 -11.78 -8.14 -28.19
C ALA A 188 -12.75 -9.24 -27.76
N GLN A 189 -12.24 -10.35 -27.23
CA GLN A 189 -13.08 -11.44 -26.72
C GLN A 189 -14.01 -10.96 -25.59
N PHE A 190 -13.48 -10.21 -24.63
CA PHE A 190 -14.26 -9.63 -23.53
C PHE A 190 -15.40 -8.73 -24.05
N ILE A 191 -15.12 -7.90 -25.07
CA ILE A 191 -16.12 -7.02 -25.67
C ILE A 191 -17.25 -7.80 -26.36
N GLU A 192 -16.93 -8.89 -27.03
CA GLU A 192 -17.93 -9.76 -27.67
C GLU A 192 -18.78 -10.45 -26.59
N GLU A 193 -18.18 -11.07 -25.60
CA GLU A 193 -18.89 -11.79 -24.53
C GLU A 193 -19.84 -10.89 -23.76
N ILE A 194 -19.44 -9.67 -23.41
CA ILE A 194 -20.28 -8.76 -22.64
C ILE A 194 -21.43 -8.17 -23.47
N LYS A 195 -21.26 -8.03 -24.80
CA LYS A 195 -22.33 -7.60 -25.69
C LYS A 195 -23.41 -8.64 -25.93
N ASP A 196 -23.01 -9.92 -25.88
CA ASP A 196 -23.92 -11.05 -26.07
C ASP A 196 -24.72 -11.37 -24.79
N ALA A 197 -24.30 -10.84 -23.65
CA ALA A 197 -24.98 -11.04 -22.37
C ALA A 197 -26.31 -10.25 -22.31
N GLU A 198 -27.38 -10.92 -21.84
CA GLU A 198 -28.69 -10.29 -21.65
C GLU A 198 -28.79 -9.54 -20.30
N ASN A 199 -28.04 -9.99 -19.31
CA ASN A 199 -28.13 -9.49 -17.94
C ASN A 199 -26.73 -9.34 -17.27
N PRO A 200 -25.81 -8.58 -17.88
CA PRO A 200 -24.46 -8.47 -17.39
C PRO A 200 -24.36 -7.66 -16.09
N LEU A 201 -23.39 -8.03 -15.26
CA LEU A 201 -23.12 -7.39 -13.98
C LEU A 201 -21.63 -7.13 -13.80
N LEU A 202 -21.30 -5.95 -13.32
CA LEU A 202 -19.92 -5.58 -12.98
C LEU A 202 -19.76 -5.42 -11.47
N ILE A 203 -18.77 -6.13 -10.88
CA ILE A 203 -18.39 -5.99 -9.48
C ILE A 203 -17.03 -5.32 -9.40
N LEU A 204 -17.00 -4.11 -8.85
CA LEU A 204 -15.80 -3.31 -8.70
C LEU A 204 -15.05 -3.65 -7.42
N GLY A 205 -13.77 -3.88 -7.54
CA GLY A 205 -12.83 -4.07 -6.45
C GLY A 205 -11.46 -3.49 -6.82
N GLY A 206 -10.42 -3.94 -6.12
CA GLY A 206 -9.06 -3.45 -6.32
C GLY A 206 -8.74 -2.23 -5.46
N SER A 207 -7.55 -1.67 -5.64
CA SER A 207 -7.04 -0.63 -4.72
C SER A 207 -7.12 0.78 -5.27
N ILE A 208 -6.81 0.98 -6.54
CA ILE A 208 -6.63 2.32 -7.10
C ILE A 208 -7.35 2.43 -8.43
N TRP A 209 -8.19 3.44 -8.53
CA TRP A 209 -8.84 3.85 -9.76
C TRP A 209 -8.52 5.32 -10.02
N SER A 210 -8.23 5.67 -11.27
CA SER A 210 -8.09 7.06 -11.65
C SER A 210 -9.48 7.69 -11.87
N GLU A 211 -9.57 9.01 -11.74
CA GLU A 211 -10.80 9.74 -12.09
C GLU A 211 -11.21 9.51 -13.55
N GLU A 212 -10.26 9.32 -14.45
CA GLU A 212 -10.51 9.01 -15.85
C GLU A 212 -11.16 7.62 -15.99
N ALA A 213 -10.63 6.61 -15.29
CA ALA A 213 -11.19 5.26 -15.29
C ALA A 213 -12.63 5.24 -14.74
N GLU A 214 -12.93 6.04 -13.70
CA GLU A 214 -14.29 6.18 -13.19
C GLU A 214 -15.25 6.79 -14.22
N LYS A 215 -14.83 7.84 -14.94
CA LYS A 215 -15.61 8.46 -16.02
C LYS A 215 -15.85 7.50 -17.19
N ASP A 216 -14.80 6.80 -17.61
CA ASP A 216 -14.91 5.80 -18.67
C ASP A 216 -15.87 4.67 -18.28
N LEU A 217 -15.78 4.21 -17.02
CA LEU A 217 -16.65 3.18 -16.50
C LEU A 217 -18.12 3.65 -16.46
N ALA A 218 -18.40 4.88 -16.04
CA ALA A 218 -19.74 5.44 -16.07
C ALA A 218 -20.31 5.44 -17.51
N SER A 219 -19.51 5.88 -18.47
CA SER A 219 -19.90 5.92 -19.89
C SER A 219 -20.16 4.51 -20.45
N ILE A 220 -19.28 3.56 -20.16
CA ILE A 220 -19.43 2.17 -20.59
C ILE A 220 -20.66 1.53 -19.94
N SER A 221 -20.90 1.78 -18.67
CA SER A 221 -22.06 1.26 -17.96
C SER A 221 -23.38 1.73 -18.55
N GLU A 222 -23.44 2.98 -18.99
CA GLU A 222 -24.62 3.53 -19.67
C GLU A 222 -24.80 2.94 -21.07
N MET A 223 -23.71 2.79 -21.81
CA MET A 223 -23.72 2.26 -23.18
C MET A 223 -24.17 0.80 -23.23
N LEU A 224 -23.75 -0.01 -22.28
CA LEU A 224 -24.01 -1.45 -22.24
C LEU A 224 -25.15 -1.84 -21.28
N GLY A 225 -25.78 -0.89 -20.61
CA GLY A 225 -26.80 -1.17 -19.59
C GLY A 225 -26.27 -1.95 -18.39
N LEU A 226 -24.96 -1.84 -18.07
CA LEU A 226 -24.31 -2.58 -17.01
C LEU A 226 -24.76 -2.10 -15.62
N SER A 227 -25.24 -3.03 -14.80
CA SER A 227 -25.36 -2.79 -13.36
C SER A 227 -24.00 -2.85 -12.69
N ILE A 228 -23.70 -1.90 -11.82
CA ILE A 228 -22.42 -1.83 -11.09
C ILE A 228 -22.64 -2.05 -9.61
N LEU A 229 -21.93 -3.02 -9.04
CA LEU A 229 -21.82 -3.24 -7.61
C LEU A 229 -20.38 -2.95 -7.17
N THR A 230 -20.21 -2.52 -5.93
CA THR A 230 -18.89 -2.37 -5.31
C THR A 230 -18.65 -3.49 -4.31
N SER A 231 -17.42 -4.00 -4.26
CA SER A 231 -17.01 -4.99 -3.28
C SER A 231 -16.86 -4.37 -1.89
N HIS A 232 -16.80 -5.20 -0.85
CA HIS A 232 -16.61 -4.76 0.54
C HIS A 232 -15.46 -3.76 0.69
N ARG A 233 -15.72 -2.63 1.39
CA ARG A 233 -14.79 -1.52 1.63
C ARG A 233 -14.35 -0.76 0.36
N ARG A 234 -15.14 -0.84 -0.72
CA ARG A 234 -14.83 -0.22 -2.01
C ARG A 234 -15.95 0.67 -2.55
N GLN A 235 -16.83 1.15 -1.68
CA GLN A 235 -17.99 1.99 -2.02
C GLN A 235 -17.59 3.27 -2.76
N SER A 236 -16.39 3.77 -2.53
CA SER A 236 -15.85 4.99 -3.17
C SER A 236 -15.36 4.81 -4.60
N LEU A 237 -15.35 3.58 -5.15
CA LEU A 237 -14.84 3.33 -6.50
C LEU A 237 -15.80 3.74 -7.61
N PHE A 238 -17.03 4.09 -7.29
CA PHE A 238 -18.02 4.52 -8.25
C PHE A 238 -19.01 5.50 -7.62
N ASN A 239 -19.52 6.43 -8.40
CA ASN A 239 -20.52 7.40 -7.92
C ASN A 239 -21.80 6.67 -7.47
N ASN A 240 -22.06 6.69 -6.18
CA ASN A 240 -23.20 6.01 -5.57
C ASN A 240 -24.56 6.61 -5.94
N LEU A 241 -24.59 7.80 -6.55
CA LEU A 241 -25.79 8.44 -7.08
C LEU A 241 -26.04 8.14 -8.57
N HIS A 242 -25.13 7.39 -9.20
CA HIS A 242 -25.28 7.03 -10.62
C HIS A 242 -26.44 6.03 -10.80
N LYS A 243 -27.23 6.21 -11.87
CA LYS A 243 -28.41 5.37 -12.14
C LYS A 243 -28.11 3.86 -12.26
N ASN A 244 -26.90 3.50 -12.69
CA ASN A 244 -26.45 2.11 -12.84
C ASN A 244 -25.77 1.56 -11.58
N TYR A 245 -25.64 2.34 -10.49
CA TYR A 245 -25.11 1.83 -9.23
C TYR A 245 -26.16 1.02 -8.50
N GLY A 246 -25.89 -0.27 -8.32
CA GLY A 246 -26.81 -1.21 -7.66
C GLY A 246 -26.61 -1.29 -6.15
N GLY A 247 -25.40 -1.01 -5.67
CA GLY A 247 -25.08 -1.06 -4.23
C GLY A 247 -23.76 -1.72 -3.91
N ASP A 248 -23.54 -1.97 -2.63
CA ASP A 248 -22.32 -2.48 -2.02
C ASP A 248 -22.50 -3.92 -1.50
N LEU A 249 -21.51 -4.76 -1.77
CA LEU A 249 -21.40 -6.14 -1.31
C LEU A 249 -20.65 -6.23 0.04
N GLY A 250 -20.94 -5.33 0.97
CA GLY A 250 -20.37 -5.32 2.30
C GLY A 250 -20.99 -6.32 3.26
N LEU A 251 -20.76 -6.11 4.55
CA LEU A 251 -21.41 -6.91 5.60
C LEU A 251 -22.92 -6.63 5.60
N GLY A 252 -23.73 -7.70 5.62
CA GLY A 252 -25.18 -7.56 5.58
C GLY A 252 -25.72 -7.15 4.21
N VAL A 253 -25.25 -7.79 3.16
CA VAL A 253 -25.66 -7.54 1.77
C VAL A 253 -27.19 -7.53 1.64
N ASN A 254 -27.72 -6.52 0.94
CA ASN A 254 -29.13 -6.44 0.63
C ASN A 254 -29.57 -7.69 -0.19
N PRO A 255 -30.62 -8.42 0.22
CA PRO A 255 -31.09 -9.61 -0.51
C PRO A 255 -31.39 -9.36 -1.99
N LYS A 256 -31.81 -8.16 -2.37
CA LYS A 256 -32.00 -7.78 -3.77
C LYS A 256 -30.72 -7.82 -4.60
N LEU A 257 -29.57 -7.51 -3.99
CA LEU A 257 -28.27 -7.61 -4.68
C LEU A 257 -27.87 -9.06 -4.87
N ILE A 258 -28.15 -9.93 -3.91
CA ILE A 258 -27.92 -11.38 -4.04
C ILE A 258 -28.75 -11.94 -5.20
N ASN A 259 -30.04 -11.57 -5.28
CA ASN A 259 -30.89 -11.97 -6.39
C ASN A 259 -30.36 -11.44 -7.72
N ARG A 260 -29.92 -10.17 -7.76
CA ARG A 260 -29.32 -9.57 -8.97
C ARG A 260 -28.07 -10.31 -9.45
N ILE A 261 -27.23 -10.79 -8.53
CA ILE A 261 -26.07 -11.62 -8.85
C ILE A 261 -26.52 -12.97 -9.41
N ASN A 262 -27.48 -13.64 -8.77
CA ASN A 262 -27.99 -14.94 -9.19
C ASN A 262 -28.69 -14.92 -10.57
N GLU A 263 -29.29 -13.79 -10.91
CA GLU A 263 -29.97 -13.58 -12.19
C GLU A 263 -29.03 -13.13 -13.33
N SER A 264 -27.76 -12.87 -13.02
CA SER A 264 -26.80 -12.46 -14.04
C SER A 264 -26.31 -13.64 -14.84
N ASP A 265 -26.27 -13.48 -16.15
CA ASP A 265 -25.71 -14.43 -17.12
C ASP A 265 -24.22 -14.19 -17.39
N TYR A 266 -23.71 -12.98 -17.08
CA TYR A 266 -22.30 -12.63 -17.22
C TYR A 266 -21.85 -11.70 -16.09
N ILE A 267 -20.84 -12.13 -15.34
CA ILE A 267 -20.29 -11.34 -14.23
C ILE A 267 -18.84 -10.96 -14.53
N VAL A 268 -18.59 -9.66 -14.60
CA VAL A 268 -17.24 -9.09 -14.64
C VAL A 268 -16.81 -8.73 -13.24
N SER A 269 -15.76 -9.34 -12.75
CA SER A 269 -15.19 -9.01 -11.42
C SER A 269 -13.82 -8.37 -11.58
N VAL A 270 -13.70 -7.13 -11.12
CA VAL A 270 -12.42 -6.44 -11.02
C VAL A 270 -11.90 -6.59 -9.60
N SER A 271 -11.01 -7.56 -9.40
CA SER A 271 -10.52 -8.01 -8.09
C SER A 271 -11.59 -8.70 -7.22
N TYR A 272 -11.29 -9.92 -6.83
CA TYR A 272 -12.18 -10.79 -6.03
C TYR A 272 -11.72 -10.92 -4.57
N THR A 273 -10.77 -10.13 -4.12
CA THR A 273 -10.05 -10.34 -2.86
C THR A 273 -10.97 -10.37 -1.63
N HIS A 274 -12.15 -9.78 -1.72
CA HIS A 274 -13.14 -9.72 -0.65
C HIS A 274 -14.54 -10.24 -1.05
N LEU A 275 -14.64 -11.03 -2.12
CA LEU A 275 -15.90 -11.70 -2.49
C LEU A 275 -16.16 -12.99 -1.70
N ARG A 276 -15.30 -13.33 -0.75
CA ARG A 276 -15.42 -14.52 0.11
C ARG A 276 -16.05 -14.23 1.48
N ALA A 277 -16.81 -13.17 1.61
CA ALA A 277 -17.56 -12.92 2.85
C ALA A 277 -18.91 -13.65 2.83
#